data_3fd68304f2aa0159a7a1240d900cf520
#
_entry.id   3fd68304f2aa0159a7a1240d900cf520
#
_cell.length_a   1.000
_cell.length_b   1.000
_cell.length_c   1.000
_cell.angle_alpha   90.00
_cell.angle_beta   90.00
_cell.angle_gamma   90.00
#
_symmetry.space_group_name_H-M   'P 1'
#
loop_
_entity.id
_entity.type
_entity.pdbx_description
1 polymer ?
#
loop_
_entity_poly.entity_id
_entity_poly.type
_entity_poly.pdbx_seq_one_letter_code
_entity_poly.pdbx_strand_id
1 'polypeptide(L)'
;SVDSTMDHRIGDEILKGVADQYRKLRNTFRYLLGALEGYEASEAVDYAEMPELERYTLHKLAELDGKLRQAIADYDFNEYTRLLTEFANEDLSAFLFDIRKDRLYCDDPAWTQRRAYRTVLDTLFHALVRYAAPVLVFTAEEVWSTRFPDAKSVHLQQIDELPENWTDEALATRFAALRSLREDVTEAIEPLRREKTIRSSNEAAVSVPKGAVPEGFDMDDLAELFIAASVSTHEGEGVKVSRSSDNKCGRCWRLLPSVSEDGELCDRCEEVVN
;
A
#
# COMPACT_ATOMS: atom_id res chain seq x y z
N SER A 1 -20.15 12.16 5.94
CA SER A 1 -21.39 11.38 5.88
C SER A 1 -22.65 12.25 5.93
N VAL A 2 -22.50 13.53 6.18
CA VAL A 2 -23.62 14.50 6.17
C VAL A 2 -23.39 15.44 5.01
N ASP A 3 -24.33 15.44 4.06
CA ASP A 3 -24.36 16.34 2.94
C ASP A 3 -25.43 17.41 3.22
N SER A 4 -25.02 18.68 3.34
CA SER A 4 -25.91 19.80 3.63
C SER A 4 -26.89 20.13 2.47
N THR A 5 -26.66 19.56 1.29
CA THR A 5 -27.49 19.78 0.09
C THR A 5 -28.61 18.75 -0.07
N MET A 6 -28.62 17.68 0.75
CA MET A 6 -29.57 16.58 0.68
C MET A 6 -30.26 16.32 2.03
N ASP A 7 -31.41 15.65 1.97
CA ASP A 7 -32.11 15.18 3.17
C ASP A 7 -31.25 14.19 3.97
N HIS A 8 -31.12 14.46 5.26
CA HIS A 8 -30.38 13.57 6.15
C HIS A 8 -31.21 12.35 6.55
N ARG A 9 -30.69 11.17 6.24
CA ARG A 9 -31.22 9.92 6.73
C ARG A 9 -30.28 9.36 7.79
N ILE A 10 -30.77 9.08 8.98
CA ILE A 10 -30.00 8.48 10.07
C ILE A 10 -30.66 7.14 10.41
N GLY A 11 -29.83 6.11 10.52
CA GLY A 11 -30.23 4.77 10.93
C GLY A 11 -29.00 3.96 11.35
N ASP A 12 -29.20 2.88 12.10
CA ASP A 12 -28.13 2.07 12.67
C ASP A 12 -27.16 1.54 11.61
N GLU A 13 -27.64 1.15 10.43
CA GLU A 13 -26.80 0.65 9.35
C GLU A 13 -25.90 1.76 8.76
N ILE A 14 -26.40 2.99 8.64
CA ILE A 14 -25.60 4.14 8.18
C ILE A 14 -24.51 4.45 9.21
N LEU A 15 -24.87 4.48 10.50
CA LEU A 15 -23.91 4.72 11.58
C LEU A 15 -22.83 3.63 11.65
N LYS A 16 -23.18 2.36 11.45
CA LYS A 16 -22.21 1.27 11.34
C LYS A 16 -21.25 1.47 10.16
N GLY A 17 -21.78 1.84 8.98
CA GLY A 17 -20.96 2.13 7.80
C GLY A 17 -19.94 3.25 8.05
N VAL A 18 -20.37 4.34 8.69
CA VAL A 18 -19.49 5.47 9.07
C VAL A 18 -18.44 5.03 10.09
N ALA A 19 -18.84 4.25 11.10
CA ALA A 19 -17.89 3.72 12.09
C ALA A 19 -16.84 2.80 11.45
N ASP A 20 -17.23 2.02 10.44
CA ASP A 20 -16.30 1.15 9.70
C ASP A 20 -15.31 1.96 8.86
N GLN A 21 -15.76 3.01 8.17
CA GLN A 21 -14.88 3.94 7.45
C GLN A 21 -13.89 4.63 8.40
N TYR A 22 -14.37 5.14 9.54
CA TYR A 22 -13.50 5.71 10.56
C TYR A 22 -12.44 4.73 11.06
N ARG A 23 -12.86 3.49 11.35
CA ARG A 23 -11.95 2.42 11.82
C ARG A 23 -10.86 2.12 10.80
N LYS A 24 -11.19 2.10 9.50
CA LYS A 24 -10.22 1.90 8.42
C LYS A 24 -9.19 3.03 8.37
N LEU A 25 -9.62 4.29 8.37
CA LEU A 25 -8.71 5.45 8.41
C LEU A 25 -7.81 5.43 9.66
N ARG A 26 -8.38 5.15 10.83
CA ARG A 26 -7.60 5.02 12.07
C ARG A 26 -6.56 3.90 12.00
N ASN A 27 -6.88 2.78 11.36
CA ASN A 27 -5.94 1.68 11.16
C ASN A 27 -4.80 2.07 10.21
N THR A 28 -5.05 2.88 9.18
CA THR A 28 -4.01 3.44 8.32
C THR A 28 -3.01 4.27 9.13
N PHE A 29 -3.48 5.17 9.99
CA PHE A 29 -2.60 5.93 10.88
C PHE A 29 -1.84 5.06 11.88
N ARG A 30 -2.50 4.06 12.45
CA ARG A 30 -1.85 3.09 13.35
C ARG A 30 -0.71 2.34 12.65
N TYR A 31 -0.93 1.94 11.40
CA TYR A 31 0.11 1.30 10.58
C TYR A 31 1.29 2.25 10.35
N LEU A 32 1.02 3.49 9.93
CA LEU A 32 2.04 4.50 9.68
C LEU A 32 2.88 4.80 10.94
N LEU A 33 2.24 4.96 12.09
CA LEU A 33 2.94 5.18 13.37
C LEU A 33 3.87 4.02 13.71
N GLY A 34 3.41 2.77 13.60
CA GLY A 34 4.23 1.61 13.88
C GLY A 34 5.37 1.40 12.87
N ALA A 35 5.09 1.59 11.57
CA ALA A 35 6.08 1.43 10.51
C ALA A 35 7.17 2.53 10.52
N LEU A 36 6.87 3.68 11.11
CA LEU A 36 7.77 4.83 11.23
C LEU A 36 8.44 4.94 12.61
N GLU A 37 8.24 3.97 13.49
CA GLU A 37 8.96 3.95 14.76
C GLU A 37 10.49 3.99 14.52
N GLY A 38 11.18 4.92 15.18
CA GLY A 38 12.62 5.13 15.01
C GLY A 38 13.05 5.61 13.61
N TYR A 39 12.15 6.13 12.78
CA TYR A 39 12.51 6.74 11.50
C TYR A 39 13.24 8.06 11.71
N GLU A 40 14.36 8.22 11.04
CA GLU A 40 15.16 9.44 11.04
C GLU A 40 15.29 10.01 9.62
N ALA A 41 15.39 11.34 9.51
CA ALA A 41 15.55 12.02 8.22
C ALA A 41 16.81 11.57 7.42
N SER A 42 17.82 11.03 8.11
CA SER A 42 19.02 10.43 7.50
C SER A 42 18.71 9.15 6.68
N GLU A 43 17.57 8.51 6.93
CA GLU A 43 17.11 7.35 6.14
C GLU A 43 16.50 7.76 4.79
N ALA A 44 16.19 9.04 4.60
CA ALA A 44 15.49 9.49 3.40
C ALA A 44 16.24 9.10 2.12
N VAL A 45 15.46 8.68 1.12
CA VAL A 45 15.93 8.31 -0.21
C VAL A 45 15.36 9.31 -1.22
N ASP A 46 16.20 9.80 -2.11
CA ASP A 46 15.77 10.73 -3.15
C ASP A 46 14.78 10.08 -4.13
N TYR A 47 13.81 10.85 -4.62
CA TYR A 47 12.77 10.37 -5.54
C TYR A 47 13.33 9.59 -6.74
N ALA A 48 14.44 10.06 -7.31
CA ALA A 48 15.07 9.43 -8.46
C ALA A 48 15.66 8.03 -8.18
N GLU A 49 15.97 7.75 -6.92
CA GLU A 49 16.52 6.46 -6.46
C GLU A 49 15.46 5.51 -5.91
N MET A 50 14.20 5.98 -5.80
CA MET A 50 13.10 5.17 -5.32
C MET A 50 12.68 4.11 -6.35
N PRO A 51 12.33 2.89 -5.92
CA PRO A 51 11.67 1.91 -6.78
C PRO A 51 10.36 2.44 -7.36
N GLU A 52 9.90 1.83 -8.45
CA GLU A 52 8.73 2.32 -9.18
C GLU A 52 7.42 2.32 -8.38
N LEU A 53 7.20 1.34 -7.50
CA LEU A 53 6.01 1.30 -6.65
C LEU A 53 5.95 2.50 -5.70
N GLU A 54 7.08 2.89 -5.13
CA GLU A 54 7.22 4.07 -4.28
C GLU A 54 6.92 5.36 -5.07
N ARG A 55 7.51 5.51 -6.26
CA ARG A 55 7.25 6.66 -7.15
C ARG A 55 5.79 6.71 -7.60
N TYR A 56 5.20 5.55 -7.95
CA TYR A 56 3.78 5.45 -8.28
C TYR A 56 2.88 5.87 -7.11
N THR A 57 3.24 5.49 -5.89
CA THR A 57 2.48 5.91 -4.69
C THR A 57 2.52 7.43 -4.50
N LEU A 58 3.66 8.06 -4.74
CA LEU A 58 3.79 9.53 -4.68
C LEU A 58 3.00 10.21 -5.82
N HIS A 59 2.95 9.62 -7.02
CA HIS A 59 2.06 10.08 -8.08
C HIS A 59 0.58 10.02 -7.63
N LYS A 60 0.14 8.91 -7.05
CA LYS A 60 -1.23 8.78 -6.52
C LYS A 60 -1.54 9.77 -5.40
N LEU A 61 -0.56 10.10 -4.56
CA LEU A 61 -0.70 11.13 -3.54
C LEU A 61 -0.86 12.52 -4.18
N ALA A 62 -0.10 12.83 -5.24
CA ALA A 62 -0.23 14.10 -5.97
C ALA A 62 -1.60 14.23 -6.65
N GLU A 63 -2.13 13.15 -7.24
CA GLU A 63 -3.50 13.13 -7.76
C GLU A 63 -4.53 13.38 -6.66
N LEU A 64 -4.36 12.73 -5.50
CA LEU A 64 -5.24 12.91 -4.35
C LEU A 64 -5.24 14.37 -3.88
N ASP A 65 -4.06 14.97 -3.70
CA ASP A 65 -3.91 16.37 -3.26
C ASP A 65 -4.69 17.34 -4.16
N GLY A 66 -4.52 17.19 -5.47
CA GLY A 66 -5.25 18.01 -6.45
C GLY A 66 -6.79 17.86 -6.32
N LYS A 67 -7.27 16.64 -6.18
CA LYS A 67 -8.70 16.35 -6.01
C LYS A 67 -9.24 16.88 -4.68
N LEU A 68 -8.48 16.74 -3.59
CA LEU A 68 -8.89 17.27 -2.27
C LEU A 68 -8.94 18.80 -2.26
N ARG A 69 -7.98 19.48 -2.88
CA ARG A 69 -8.00 20.94 -3.02
C ARG A 69 -9.21 21.41 -3.84
N GLN A 70 -9.55 20.69 -4.91
CA GLN A 70 -10.75 21.00 -5.70
C GLN A 70 -12.03 20.79 -4.88
N ALA A 71 -12.16 19.68 -4.16
CA ALA A 71 -13.30 19.42 -3.29
C ALA A 71 -13.49 20.49 -2.20
N ILE A 72 -12.40 21.01 -1.64
CA ILE A 72 -12.45 22.15 -0.70
C ILE A 72 -12.92 23.43 -1.41
N ALA A 73 -12.40 23.72 -2.60
CA ALA A 73 -12.78 24.91 -3.37
C ALA A 73 -14.27 24.90 -3.74
N ASP A 74 -14.81 23.72 -4.00
CA ASP A 74 -16.22 23.50 -4.34
C ASP A 74 -17.13 23.33 -3.10
N TYR A 75 -16.55 23.36 -1.89
CA TYR A 75 -17.25 23.05 -0.62
C TYR A 75 -17.87 21.66 -0.58
N ASP A 76 -17.38 20.70 -1.38
CA ASP A 76 -17.81 19.30 -1.40
C ASP A 76 -17.05 18.46 -0.36
N PHE A 77 -17.47 18.56 0.89
CA PHE A 77 -16.83 17.82 1.99
C PHE A 77 -17.17 16.32 1.98
N ASN A 78 -18.22 15.94 1.30
CA ASN A 78 -18.58 14.55 1.10
C ASN A 78 -17.57 13.87 0.17
N GLU A 79 -17.32 14.49 -0.98
CA GLU A 79 -16.28 14.05 -1.93
C GLU A 79 -14.91 14.06 -1.29
N TYR A 80 -14.56 15.09 -0.53
CA TYR A 80 -13.30 15.16 0.22
C TYR A 80 -13.08 13.93 1.10
N THR A 81 -14.08 13.59 1.91
CA THR A 81 -14.00 12.46 2.85
C THR A 81 -13.96 11.12 2.12
N ARG A 82 -14.72 11.00 1.02
CA ARG A 82 -14.73 9.82 0.16
C ARG A 82 -13.36 9.56 -0.45
N LEU A 83 -12.77 10.56 -1.09
CA LEU A 83 -11.44 10.48 -1.72
C LEU A 83 -10.35 10.06 -0.73
N LEU A 84 -10.34 10.69 0.45
CA LEU A 84 -9.37 10.35 1.50
C LEU A 84 -9.53 8.89 1.97
N THR A 85 -10.78 8.43 2.12
CA THR A 85 -11.08 7.07 2.56
C THR A 85 -10.73 6.03 1.50
N GLU A 86 -11.04 6.30 0.24
CA GLU A 86 -10.70 5.43 -0.90
C GLU A 86 -9.18 5.27 -1.04
N PHE A 87 -8.44 6.38 -1.05
CA PHE A 87 -6.99 6.32 -1.11
C PHE A 87 -6.39 5.50 0.03
N ALA A 88 -6.83 5.71 1.27
CA ALA A 88 -6.35 4.97 2.43
C ALA A 88 -6.66 3.46 2.34
N ASN A 89 -7.81 3.09 1.77
CA ASN A 89 -8.22 1.69 1.65
C ASN A 89 -7.62 0.99 0.44
N GLU A 90 -7.74 1.59 -0.75
CA GLU A 90 -7.45 0.93 -2.02
C GLU A 90 -6.00 1.09 -2.46
N ASP A 91 -5.44 2.31 -2.32
CA ASP A 91 -4.07 2.56 -2.72
C ASP A 91 -3.07 2.21 -1.61
N LEU A 92 -3.42 2.45 -0.35
CA LEU A 92 -2.49 2.16 0.75
C LEU A 92 -2.72 0.76 1.35
N SER A 93 -3.85 0.50 2.00
CA SER A 93 -4.05 -0.74 2.76
C SER A 93 -4.06 -1.98 1.88
N ALA A 94 -4.85 -1.97 0.80
CA ALA A 94 -5.03 -3.14 -0.07
C ALA A 94 -3.90 -3.30 -1.10
N PHE A 95 -3.09 -2.28 -1.33
CA PHE A 95 -2.04 -2.31 -2.32
C PHE A 95 -0.65 -2.08 -1.71
N LEU A 96 -0.24 -0.84 -1.43
CA LEU A 96 1.11 -0.52 -1.00
C LEU A 96 1.53 -1.28 0.27
N PHE A 97 0.74 -1.20 1.34
CA PHE A 97 1.10 -1.78 2.64
C PHE A 97 1.13 -3.30 2.56
N ASP A 98 0.17 -3.90 1.84
CA ASP A 98 0.11 -5.35 1.69
C ASP A 98 1.32 -5.88 0.90
N ILE A 99 1.74 -5.22 -0.16
CA ILE A 99 2.91 -5.59 -0.96
C ILE A 99 4.20 -5.39 -0.16
N ARG A 100 4.38 -4.23 0.47
CA ARG A 100 5.64 -3.83 1.09
C ARG A 100 5.85 -4.27 2.54
N LYS A 101 4.86 -4.90 3.18
CA LYS A 101 5.02 -5.41 4.55
C LYS A 101 6.21 -6.37 4.71
N ASP A 102 6.46 -7.22 3.70
CA ASP A 102 7.60 -8.13 3.72
C ASP A 102 8.93 -7.35 3.73
N ARG A 103 9.08 -6.35 2.86
CA ARG A 103 10.26 -5.47 2.84
C ARG A 103 10.46 -4.76 4.18
N LEU A 104 9.38 -4.21 4.75
CA LEU A 104 9.45 -3.49 6.02
C LEU A 104 10.01 -4.35 7.16
N TYR A 105 9.55 -5.60 7.25
CA TYR A 105 9.85 -6.48 8.39
C TYR A 105 11.04 -7.41 8.16
N CYS A 106 11.37 -7.70 6.91
CA CYS A 106 12.36 -8.72 6.58
C CYS A 106 13.63 -8.19 5.92
N ASP A 107 13.64 -6.99 5.32
CA ASP A 107 14.84 -6.42 4.75
C ASP A 107 15.74 -5.78 5.81
N ASP A 108 17.04 -5.70 5.50
CA ASP A 108 18.00 -4.95 6.32
C ASP A 108 17.61 -3.47 6.41
N PRO A 109 17.69 -2.85 7.60
CA PRO A 109 17.41 -1.44 7.77
C PRO A 109 18.19 -0.49 6.84
N ALA A 110 19.39 -0.88 6.42
CA ALA A 110 20.24 -0.08 5.53
C ALA A 110 19.90 -0.21 4.04
N TRP A 111 19.11 -1.21 3.65
CA TRP A 111 18.80 -1.43 2.23
C TRP A 111 17.91 -0.32 1.65
N THR A 112 18.27 0.13 0.46
CA THR A 112 17.60 1.24 -0.22
C THR A 112 16.10 1.00 -0.40
N GLN A 113 15.68 -0.21 -0.73
CA GLN A 113 14.26 -0.54 -0.92
C GLN A 113 13.44 -0.33 0.37
N ARG A 114 13.96 -0.79 1.53
CA ARG A 114 13.28 -0.59 2.82
C ARG A 114 13.28 0.88 3.22
N ARG A 115 14.41 1.59 3.03
CA ARG A 115 14.52 3.02 3.30
C ARG A 115 13.61 3.85 2.41
N ALA A 116 13.55 3.56 1.10
CA ALA A 116 12.65 4.22 0.14
C ALA A 116 11.19 4.06 0.56
N TYR A 117 10.79 2.84 0.94
CA TYR A 117 9.45 2.61 1.45
C TYR A 117 9.15 3.42 2.71
N ARG A 118 10.06 3.45 3.71
CA ARG A 118 9.87 4.26 4.92
C ARG A 118 9.85 5.77 4.62
N THR A 119 10.60 6.23 3.63
CA THR A 119 10.56 7.62 3.15
C THR A 119 9.17 7.97 2.59
N VAL A 120 8.59 7.08 1.79
CA VAL A 120 7.22 7.26 1.29
C VAL A 120 6.21 7.22 2.43
N LEU A 121 6.35 6.31 3.39
CA LEU A 121 5.47 6.28 4.57
C LEU A 121 5.54 7.57 5.40
N ASP A 122 6.72 8.17 5.54
CA ASP A 122 6.91 9.46 6.20
C ASP A 122 6.17 10.59 5.46
N THR A 123 6.34 10.65 4.16
CA THR A 123 5.64 11.58 3.28
C THR A 123 4.12 11.42 3.39
N LEU A 124 3.63 10.18 3.32
CA LEU A 124 2.20 9.85 3.47
C LEU A 124 1.67 10.24 4.85
N PHE A 125 2.45 10.00 5.91
CA PHE A 125 2.05 10.39 7.25
C PHE A 125 1.81 11.90 7.33
N HIS A 126 2.78 12.69 6.87
CA HIS A 126 2.69 14.14 6.90
C HIS A 126 1.54 14.71 6.07
N ALA A 127 1.29 14.15 4.89
CA ALA A 127 0.17 14.55 4.04
C ALA A 127 -1.18 14.15 4.65
N LEU A 128 -1.35 12.86 4.96
CA LEU A 128 -2.64 12.31 5.37
C LEU A 128 -3.12 12.83 6.73
N VAL A 129 -2.24 13.04 7.70
CA VAL A 129 -2.64 13.58 8.99
C VAL A 129 -3.16 15.00 8.87
N ARG A 130 -2.56 15.82 7.98
CA ARG A 130 -3.02 17.19 7.69
C ARG A 130 -4.33 17.19 6.90
N TYR A 131 -4.47 16.30 5.91
CA TYR A 131 -5.75 16.13 5.17
C TYR A 131 -6.86 15.62 6.08
N ALA A 132 -6.55 14.76 7.06
CA ALA A 132 -7.55 14.27 8.00
C ALA A 132 -7.94 15.30 9.07
N ALA A 133 -7.10 16.28 9.38
CA ALA A 133 -7.31 17.23 10.48
C ALA A 133 -8.65 18.00 10.40
N PRO A 134 -9.14 18.47 9.24
CA PRO A 134 -10.43 19.14 9.15
C PRO A 134 -11.64 18.25 9.44
N VAL A 135 -11.51 16.93 9.23
CA VAL A 135 -12.60 15.95 9.33
C VAL A 135 -12.51 15.12 10.60
N LEU A 136 -11.32 14.64 10.93
CA LEU A 136 -11.03 13.78 12.09
C LEU A 136 -10.24 14.57 13.14
N VAL A 137 -10.77 15.70 13.56
CA VAL A 137 -10.12 16.74 14.39
C VAL A 137 -9.32 16.15 15.56
N PHE A 138 -9.96 15.33 16.40
CA PHE A 138 -9.29 14.76 17.59
C PHE A 138 -8.33 13.62 17.22
N THR A 139 -8.69 12.78 16.25
CA THR A 139 -7.84 11.66 15.84
C THR A 139 -6.56 12.17 15.17
N ALA A 140 -6.65 13.17 14.31
CA ALA A 140 -5.47 13.75 13.67
C ALA A 140 -4.52 14.37 14.70
N GLU A 141 -5.04 15.06 15.73
CA GLU A 141 -4.24 15.60 16.83
C GLU A 141 -3.60 14.48 17.68
N GLU A 142 -4.36 13.42 18.01
CA GLU A 142 -3.83 12.23 18.70
C GLU A 142 -2.68 11.60 17.93
N VAL A 143 -2.85 11.39 16.64
CA VAL A 143 -1.85 10.77 15.75
C VAL A 143 -0.61 11.65 15.63
N TRP A 144 -0.79 12.96 15.44
CA TRP A 144 0.30 13.93 15.33
C TRP A 144 1.12 14.01 16.61
N SER A 145 0.46 14.23 17.76
CA SER A 145 1.11 14.35 19.07
C SER A 145 1.75 13.04 19.53
N THR A 146 1.26 11.88 19.08
CA THR A 146 1.91 10.58 19.35
C THR A 146 3.29 10.52 18.70
N ARG A 147 3.43 11.02 17.48
CA ARG A 147 4.72 11.01 16.77
C ARG A 147 5.60 12.20 17.13
N PHE A 148 5.01 13.35 17.35
CA PHE A 148 5.69 14.62 17.59
C PHE A 148 5.19 15.28 18.89
N PRO A 149 5.52 14.72 20.07
CA PRO A 149 4.95 15.19 21.35
C PRO A 149 5.30 16.64 21.69
N ASP A 150 6.44 17.13 21.19
CA ASP A 150 6.91 18.51 21.45
C ASP A 150 6.52 19.50 20.34
N ALA A 151 5.85 19.03 19.28
CA ALA A 151 5.45 19.88 18.18
C ALA A 151 4.17 20.66 18.52
N LYS A 152 3.94 21.77 17.79
CA LYS A 152 2.64 22.45 17.82
C LYS A 152 1.56 21.56 17.21
N SER A 153 0.30 21.82 17.59
CA SER A 153 -0.88 21.11 17.10
C SER A 153 -0.87 20.94 15.56
N VAL A 154 -1.39 19.80 15.10
CA VAL A 154 -1.59 19.53 13.66
C VAL A 154 -2.46 20.59 12.99
N HIS A 155 -3.39 21.19 13.72
CA HIS A 155 -4.28 22.26 13.20
C HIS A 155 -3.57 23.60 12.93
N LEU A 156 -2.31 23.72 13.32
CA LEU A 156 -1.45 24.85 12.99
C LEU A 156 -0.43 24.54 11.89
N GLN A 157 -0.50 23.34 11.34
CA GLN A 157 0.37 22.92 10.23
C GLN A 157 -0.25 23.35 8.90
N GLN A 158 0.61 23.72 7.96
CA GLN A 158 0.19 24.01 6.59
C GLN A 158 0.14 22.72 5.76
N ILE A 159 -0.76 22.67 4.81
CA ILE A 159 -0.76 21.65 3.76
C ILE A 159 0.20 22.11 2.67
N ASP A 160 1.38 21.51 2.64
CA ASP A 160 2.43 21.87 1.70
C ASP A 160 2.00 21.57 0.24
N GLU A 161 2.59 22.28 -0.70
CA GLU A 161 2.50 21.91 -2.11
C GLU A 161 3.40 20.70 -2.37
N LEU A 162 2.88 19.73 -3.12
CA LEU A 162 3.64 18.54 -3.48
C LEU A 162 4.53 18.82 -4.69
N PRO A 163 5.72 18.18 -4.81
CA PRO A 163 6.60 18.34 -5.93
C PRO A 163 5.94 17.98 -7.27
N GLU A 164 6.04 18.85 -8.27
CA GLU A 164 5.47 18.61 -9.60
C GLU A 164 6.03 17.37 -10.30
N ASN A 165 7.29 17.02 -10.03
CA ASN A 165 7.96 15.85 -10.61
C ASN A 165 7.46 14.51 -10.06
N TRP A 166 6.52 14.51 -9.13
CA TRP A 166 5.85 13.27 -8.70
C TRP A 166 4.75 12.84 -9.68
N THR A 167 4.29 13.73 -10.55
CA THR A 167 3.31 13.39 -11.58
C THR A 167 4.01 12.68 -12.74
N ASP A 168 3.71 11.39 -12.93
CA ASP A 168 4.25 10.53 -13.99
C ASP A 168 3.12 9.68 -14.61
N GLU A 169 2.52 10.19 -15.69
CA GLU A 169 1.40 9.55 -16.37
C GLU A 169 1.80 8.23 -17.07
N ALA A 170 3.05 8.10 -17.51
CA ALA A 170 3.53 6.88 -18.13
C ALA A 170 3.62 5.75 -17.08
N LEU A 171 4.17 6.07 -15.91
CA LEU A 171 4.23 5.15 -14.76
C LEU A 171 2.81 4.78 -14.29
N ALA A 172 1.92 5.76 -14.18
CA ALA A 172 0.52 5.54 -13.79
C ALA A 172 -0.21 4.58 -14.74
N THR A 173 -0.03 4.75 -16.05
CA THR A 173 -0.62 3.89 -17.07
C THR A 173 -0.13 2.43 -16.94
N ARG A 174 1.18 2.23 -16.71
CA ARG A 174 1.75 0.90 -16.52
C ARG A 174 1.22 0.24 -15.25
N PHE A 175 1.15 0.98 -14.16
CA PHE A 175 0.61 0.48 -12.90
C PHE A 175 -0.92 0.24 -12.95
N ALA A 176 -1.67 0.98 -13.76
CA ALA A 176 -3.08 0.68 -13.99
C ALA A 176 -3.26 -0.70 -14.64
N ALA A 177 -2.46 -1.00 -15.68
CA ALA A 177 -2.46 -2.32 -16.31
C ALA A 177 -2.02 -3.44 -15.34
N LEU A 178 -0.99 -3.17 -14.52
CA LEU A 178 -0.53 -4.09 -13.47
C LEU A 178 -1.62 -4.38 -12.43
N ARG A 179 -2.34 -3.35 -11.97
CA ARG A 179 -3.43 -3.49 -11.00
C ARG A 179 -4.57 -4.35 -11.55
N SER A 180 -4.93 -4.14 -12.82
CA SER A 180 -5.93 -4.99 -13.49
C SER A 180 -5.49 -6.45 -13.54
N LEU A 181 -4.24 -6.72 -13.93
CA LEU A 181 -3.70 -8.08 -13.92
C LEU A 181 -3.64 -8.69 -12.51
N ARG A 182 -3.34 -7.88 -11.49
CA ARG A 182 -3.36 -8.32 -10.09
C ARG A 182 -4.77 -8.70 -9.62
N GLU A 183 -5.80 -8.00 -10.09
CA GLU A 183 -7.20 -8.35 -9.82
C GLU A 183 -7.52 -9.73 -10.40
N ASP A 184 -7.18 -9.99 -11.66
CA ASP A 184 -7.35 -11.29 -12.32
C ASP A 184 -6.62 -12.41 -11.56
N VAL A 185 -5.39 -12.14 -11.11
CA VAL A 185 -4.60 -13.10 -10.31
C VAL A 185 -5.27 -13.37 -8.96
N THR A 186 -5.77 -12.33 -8.30
CA THR A 186 -6.47 -12.47 -7.01
C THR A 186 -7.75 -13.31 -7.17
N GLU A 187 -8.53 -13.05 -8.20
CA GLU A 187 -9.73 -13.83 -8.51
C GLU A 187 -9.39 -15.30 -8.79
N ALA A 188 -8.30 -15.57 -9.50
CA ALA A 188 -7.86 -16.93 -9.80
C ALA A 188 -7.33 -17.68 -8.55
N ILE A 189 -6.79 -16.96 -7.56
CA ILE A 189 -6.29 -17.52 -6.29
C ILE A 189 -7.45 -17.91 -5.35
N GLU A 190 -8.56 -17.17 -5.33
CA GLU A 190 -9.64 -17.34 -4.34
C GLU A 190 -10.28 -18.75 -4.31
N PRO A 191 -10.51 -19.46 -5.41
CA PRO A 191 -10.99 -20.84 -5.36
C PRO A 191 -10.07 -21.77 -4.55
N LEU A 192 -8.74 -21.68 -4.77
CA LEU A 192 -7.76 -22.52 -4.07
C LEU A 192 -7.73 -22.21 -2.55
N ARG A 193 -7.96 -20.95 -2.17
CA ARG A 193 -8.08 -20.56 -0.77
C ARG A 193 -9.35 -21.09 -0.11
N ARG A 194 -10.50 -21.05 -0.81
CA ARG A 194 -11.77 -21.64 -0.33
C ARG A 194 -11.68 -23.13 -0.13
N GLU A 195 -11.03 -23.83 -1.06
CA GLU A 195 -10.79 -25.26 -1.00
C GLU A 195 -9.68 -25.66 -0.02
N LYS A 196 -8.98 -24.65 0.56
CA LYS A 196 -7.85 -24.82 1.47
C LYS A 196 -6.66 -25.55 0.86
N THR A 197 -6.55 -25.56 -0.48
CA THR A 197 -5.38 -26.05 -1.20
C THR A 197 -4.16 -25.17 -0.91
N ILE A 198 -4.38 -23.86 -0.79
CA ILE A 198 -3.42 -22.88 -0.27
C ILE A 198 -4.04 -22.10 0.90
N ARG A 199 -3.21 -21.62 1.83
CA ARG A 199 -3.64 -20.84 2.99
C ARG A 199 -3.47 -19.34 2.79
N SER A 200 -2.51 -18.94 1.97
CA SER A 200 -2.23 -17.55 1.61
C SER A 200 -1.77 -17.45 0.17
N SER A 201 -1.84 -16.25 -0.40
CA SER A 201 -1.35 -15.98 -1.76
C SER A 201 0.15 -16.30 -1.91
N ASN A 202 0.96 -16.14 -0.84
CA ASN A 202 2.39 -16.50 -0.83
C ASN A 202 2.67 -17.99 -1.14
N GLU A 203 1.65 -18.86 -1.13
CA GLU A 203 1.78 -20.27 -1.48
C GLU A 203 1.43 -20.55 -2.95
N ALA A 204 0.97 -19.53 -3.68
CA ALA A 204 0.54 -19.68 -5.07
C ALA A 204 1.71 -19.56 -6.06
N ALA A 205 1.84 -20.53 -6.95
CA ALA A 205 2.58 -20.39 -8.20
C ALA A 205 1.60 -19.94 -9.28
N VAL A 206 1.83 -18.75 -9.83
CA VAL A 206 0.94 -18.08 -10.78
C VAL A 206 1.53 -18.15 -12.18
N SER A 207 0.69 -18.40 -13.18
CA SER A 207 1.09 -18.30 -14.58
C SER A 207 0.10 -17.39 -15.32
N VAL A 208 0.62 -16.32 -15.90
CA VAL A 208 -0.15 -15.28 -16.59
C VAL A 208 0.03 -15.37 -18.11
N PRO A 209 -0.95 -14.93 -18.92
CA PRO A 209 -0.75 -14.81 -20.34
C PRO A 209 0.43 -13.90 -20.67
N LYS A 210 1.32 -14.33 -21.58
CA LYS A 210 2.52 -13.56 -21.95
C LYS A 210 2.19 -12.13 -22.43
N GLY A 211 1.08 -11.95 -23.13
CA GLY A 211 0.62 -10.65 -23.62
C GLY A 211 -0.04 -9.76 -22.56
N ALA A 212 -0.28 -10.26 -21.34
CA ALA A 212 -0.90 -9.51 -20.26
C ALA A 212 0.14 -8.84 -19.34
N VAL A 213 1.42 -9.21 -19.46
CA VAL A 213 2.49 -8.62 -18.64
C VAL A 213 2.77 -7.19 -19.10
N PRO A 214 2.60 -6.18 -18.25
CA PRO A 214 2.92 -4.81 -18.61
C PRO A 214 4.43 -4.63 -18.84
N GLU A 215 4.79 -3.74 -19.75
CA GLU A 215 6.18 -3.44 -20.07
C GLU A 215 6.94 -2.93 -18.83
N GLY A 216 8.18 -3.39 -18.66
CA GLY A 216 9.08 -2.93 -17.60
C GLY A 216 9.01 -3.71 -16.30
N PHE A 217 8.17 -4.75 -16.19
CA PHE A 217 8.14 -5.65 -15.03
C PHE A 217 8.73 -7.00 -15.38
N ASP A 218 9.63 -7.50 -14.54
CA ASP A 218 10.10 -8.88 -14.61
C ASP A 218 9.25 -9.83 -13.75
N MET A 219 9.58 -11.11 -13.76
CA MET A 219 8.80 -12.13 -13.05
C MET A 219 8.96 -12.05 -11.54
N ASP A 220 10.10 -11.57 -11.06
CA ASP A 220 10.37 -11.39 -9.62
C ASP A 220 9.63 -10.17 -9.08
N ASP A 221 9.58 -9.07 -9.85
CA ASP A 221 8.75 -7.91 -9.56
C ASP A 221 7.26 -8.32 -9.47
N LEU A 222 6.78 -9.07 -10.46
CA LEU A 222 5.40 -9.55 -10.46
C LEU A 222 5.09 -10.49 -9.29
N ALA A 223 6.03 -11.35 -8.90
CA ALA A 223 5.85 -12.23 -7.74
C ALA A 223 5.70 -11.43 -6.44
N GLU A 224 6.47 -10.36 -6.27
CA GLU A 224 6.33 -9.44 -5.14
C GLU A 224 5.00 -8.68 -5.21
N LEU A 225 4.68 -8.08 -6.36
CA LEU A 225 3.49 -7.25 -6.54
C LEU A 225 2.17 -8.04 -6.45
N PHE A 226 2.16 -9.32 -6.80
CA PHE A 226 1.01 -10.22 -6.63
C PHE A 226 1.01 -10.94 -5.29
N ILE A 227 2.08 -10.81 -4.49
CA ILE A 227 2.28 -11.53 -3.22
C ILE A 227 2.18 -13.04 -3.47
N ALA A 228 2.83 -13.52 -4.52
CA ALA A 228 2.85 -14.93 -4.93
C ALA A 228 4.21 -15.59 -4.63
N ALA A 229 4.25 -16.91 -4.58
CA ALA A 229 5.51 -17.66 -4.47
C ALA A 229 6.37 -17.44 -5.71
N SER A 230 5.78 -17.56 -6.87
CA SER A 230 6.42 -17.37 -8.17
C SER A 230 5.42 -16.92 -9.24
N VAL A 231 5.94 -16.24 -10.26
CA VAL A 231 5.18 -15.89 -11.46
C VAL A 231 5.90 -16.43 -12.69
N SER A 232 5.14 -16.92 -13.64
CA SER A 232 5.61 -17.39 -14.95
C SER A 232 4.66 -16.93 -16.04
N THR A 233 5.07 -17.03 -17.28
CA THR A 233 4.18 -16.75 -18.43
C THR A 233 3.82 -18.01 -19.21
N HIS A 234 2.68 -17.98 -19.87
CA HIS A 234 2.27 -19.04 -20.81
C HIS A 234 1.61 -18.46 -22.06
N GLU A 235 1.55 -19.30 -23.10
CA GLU A 235 0.75 -19.00 -24.28
C GLU A 235 -0.71 -19.40 -24.00
N GLY A 236 -1.66 -18.53 -24.32
CA GLY A 236 -3.09 -18.75 -24.09
C GLY A 236 -3.74 -17.68 -23.25
N GLU A 237 -5.00 -17.89 -22.87
CA GLU A 237 -5.82 -16.91 -22.15
C GLU A 237 -5.97 -17.29 -20.67
N GLY A 238 -6.29 -16.27 -19.85
CA GLY A 238 -6.61 -16.40 -18.42
C GLY A 238 -5.41 -16.71 -17.53
N VAL A 239 -5.58 -16.42 -16.25
CA VAL A 239 -4.58 -16.70 -15.21
C VAL A 239 -4.72 -18.15 -14.74
N LYS A 240 -3.58 -18.84 -14.59
CA LYS A 240 -3.53 -20.20 -14.02
C LYS A 240 -2.82 -20.15 -12.68
N VAL A 241 -3.36 -20.85 -11.70
CA VAL A 241 -2.81 -20.90 -10.35
C VAL A 241 -2.69 -22.34 -9.88
N SER A 242 -1.56 -22.64 -9.24
CA SER A 242 -1.34 -23.90 -8.52
C SER A 242 -0.64 -23.62 -7.20
N ARG A 243 -0.59 -24.59 -6.31
CA ARG A 243 0.26 -24.48 -5.12
C ARG A 243 1.73 -24.61 -5.52
N SER A 244 2.61 -23.74 -5.00
CA SER A 244 4.06 -23.91 -5.14
C SER A 244 4.55 -25.18 -4.46
N SER A 245 5.55 -25.83 -5.06
CA SER A 245 6.27 -26.97 -4.50
C SER A 245 7.48 -26.56 -3.65
N ASP A 246 7.82 -25.28 -3.63
CA ASP A 246 8.98 -24.76 -2.89
C ASP A 246 8.75 -24.78 -1.38
N ASN A 247 9.85 -24.77 -0.64
CA ASN A 247 9.81 -24.76 0.81
C ASN A 247 9.64 -23.35 1.39
N LYS A 248 9.07 -23.28 2.57
CA LYS A 248 8.72 -22.04 3.23
C LYS A 248 9.88 -21.52 4.08
N CYS A 249 10.31 -20.28 3.82
CA CYS A 249 11.27 -19.59 4.67
C CYS A 249 10.70 -19.34 6.07
N GLY A 250 11.46 -19.70 7.12
CA GLY A 250 11.05 -19.56 8.52
C GLY A 250 10.90 -18.10 9.00
N ARG A 251 11.49 -17.12 8.29
CA ARG A 251 11.47 -15.70 8.67
C ARG A 251 10.48 -14.88 7.81
N CYS A 252 10.61 -14.86 6.48
CA CYS A 252 9.76 -14.06 5.61
C CYS A 252 8.49 -14.78 5.16
N TRP A 253 8.41 -16.09 5.38
CA TRP A 253 7.28 -16.97 5.06
C TRP A 253 6.97 -17.12 3.57
N ARG A 254 7.83 -16.64 2.70
CA ARG A 254 7.73 -16.89 1.26
C ARG A 254 8.17 -18.33 0.96
N LEU A 255 7.54 -18.93 -0.04
CA LEU A 255 7.99 -20.20 -0.62
C LEU A 255 8.99 -19.88 -1.72
N LEU A 256 10.22 -20.36 -1.59
CA LEU A 256 11.32 -19.97 -2.46
C LEU A 256 12.21 -21.17 -2.77
N PRO A 257 12.74 -21.29 -4.01
CA PRO A 257 13.64 -22.37 -4.39
C PRO A 257 14.93 -22.44 -3.58
N SER A 258 15.38 -21.30 -3.00
CA SER A 258 16.58 -21.23 -2.17
C SER A 258 16.40 -21.81 -0.76
N VAL A 259 15.18 -22.19 -0.37
CA VAL A 259 14.90 -22.81 0.93
C VAL A 259 14.95 -24.32 0.78
N SER A 260 15.94 -24.98 1.39
CA SER A 260 16.14 -26.44 1.25
C SER A 260 15.13 -27.27 2.02
N GLU A 261 14.71 -26.80 3.22
CA GLU A 261 13.67 -27.44 4.04
C GLU A 261 12.75 -26.41 4.65
N ASP A 262 11.48 -26.79 4.90
CA ASP A 262 10.49 -25.90 5.54
C ASP A 262 11.00 -25.40 6.91
N GLY A 263 11.06 -24.08 7.04
CA GLY A 263 11.51 -23.41 8.27
C GLY A 263 12.96 -22.93 8.24
N GLU A 264 13.75 -23.34 7.29
CA GLU A 264 15.07 -22.74 7.04
C GLU A 264 14.95 -21.35 6.43
N LEU A 265 16.04 -20.60 6.39
CA LEU A 265 16.06 -19.25 5.84
C LEU A 265 16.33 -19.27 4.33
N CYS A 266 15.76 -18.31 3.62
CA CYS A 266 16.15 -18.01 2.26
C CYS A 266 17.42 -17.13 2.25
N ASP A 267 18.12 -17.05 1.11
CA ASP A 267 19.38 -16.31 0.96
C ASP A 267 19.29 -14.88 1.49
N ARG A 268 18.20 -14.15 1.15
CA ARG A 268 17.94 -12.79 1.66
C ARG A 268 17.85 -12.75 3.19
N CYS A 269 17.14 -13.69 3.77
CA CYS A 269 16.95 -13.71 5.23
C CYS A 269 18.23 -14.14 5.95
N GLU A 270 19.05 -14.99 5.36
CA GLU A 270 20.37 -15.35 5.89
C GLU A 270 21.32 -14.16 5.88
N GLU A 271 21.34 -13.38 4.79
CA GLU A 271 22.16 -12.16 4.69
C GLU A 271 21.81 -11.13 5.78
N VAL A 272 20.52 -11.01 6.12
CA VAL A 272 20.06 -10.02 7.12
C VAL A 272 20.36 -10.44 8.57
N VAL A 273 20.43 -11.74 8.87
CA VAL A 273 20.62 -12.22 10.26
C VAL A 273 22.07 -12.60 10.58
N ASN A 274 22.94 -12.71 9.58
CA ASN A 274 24.39 -12.96 9.74
C ASN A 274 25.20 -11.66 9.63
#